data_cd7cb9255c4a2205274adf1247f47122
#
_entry.id   cd7cb9255c4a2205274adf1247f47122
#
_cell.length_a   1.000
_cell.length_b   1.000
_cell.length_c   1.000
_cell.angle_alpha   90.00
_cell.angle_beta   90.00
_cell.angle_gamma   90.00
#
_symmetry.space_group_name_H-M   'P 1'
#
loop_
_entity.id
_entity.type
_entity.pdbx_description
1 polymer ?
#
loop_
_entity_poly.entity_id
_entity_poly.type
_entity_poly.pdbx_seq_one_letter_code
_entity_poly.pdbx_strand_id
1 'polypeptide(L)'
;MREGRFILADSDVGRGNSDFGLGHAPTLDLRVNLPQSTDRITGVDLTHIIHTNEVEAARGGPGGGGGGGGGGGGSGFAPYTSGSADGTAGYDITINFTGSWTTDLYNIFVTAADYFTSLIVGDLQNVSVRSRGTTTNVDDIVITAELGNIDGLYGILGQAGPTAVRTTGSLPATATMKFDIVDVNAMGLDAFADVVLHEMGHSLGFGSIWDRLGLVTNGVFTGDNANDEYFALGGTGAGIPVEQDGGSGTAGSHWDEEYFDNELMTGYINDGDNPFSVISAASFADLGYVINPNYGSLAEPYSIV
;
A
#
# COMPACT_ATOMS: atom_id res chain seq x y z
N MET A 1 9.93 29.65 -4.04
CA MET A 1 10.67 28.45 -3.61
C MET A 1 9.79 27.31 -4.07
N ARG A 2 10.26 26.41 -4.91
CA ARG A 2 9.45 25.27 -5.34
C ARG A 2 9.64 24.18 -4.30
N GLU A 3 8.56 23.79 -3.65
CA GLU A 3 8.46 22.67 -2.73
C GLU A 3 8.92 21.39 -3.41
N GLY A 4 9.64 20.55 -2.68
CA GLY A 4 10.08 19.25 -3.18
C GLY A 4 8.90 18.29 -3.21
N ARG A 5 8.61 17.72 -4.37
CA ARG A 5 7.55 16.73 -4.58
C ARG A 5 8.16 15.39 -4.98
N PHE A 6 7.59 14.32 -4.50
CA PHE A 6 7.99 12.95 -4.84
C PHE A 6 7.02 12.37 -5.88
N ILE A 7 7.50 11.70 -6.90
CA ILE A 7 6.68 11.16 -7.99
C ILE A 7 6.56 9.64 -7.88
N LEU A 8 5.35 9.14 -8.00
CA LEU A 8 5.02 7.72 -8.12
C LEU A 8 4.88 7.33 -9.60
N ALA A 9 5.59 6.32 -10.06
CA ALA A 9 5.58 5.91 -11.47
C ALA A 9 5.51 4.39 -11.65
N ASP A 10 4.73 3.92 -12.65
CA ASP A 10 4.53 2.50 -13.02
C ASP A 10 5.63 1.94 -13.94
N SER A 11 5.94 0.68 -13.83
CA SER A 11 6.81 -0.04 -14.77
C SER A 11 5.99 -0.65 -15.91
N ASP A 12 6.23 -0.17 -17.12
CA ASP A 12 5.64 -0.67 -18.36
C ASP A 12 5.96 -2.17 -18.56
N VAL A 13 4.97 -3.03 -18.35
CA VAL A 13 5.09 -4.46 -18.71
C VAL A 13 4.65 -4.62 -20.15
N GLY A 14 5.64 -4.75 -21.04
CA GLY A 14 5.47 -4.97 -22.46
C GLY A 14 4.42 -6.04 -22.80
N ARG A 15 3.60 -5.72 -23.77
CA ARG A 15 2.59 -6.60 -24.37
C ARG A 15 3.26 -7.88 -24.89
N GLY A 16 2.92 -9.01 -24.28
CA GLY A 16 3.37 -10.33 -24.69
C GLY A 16 2.40 -11.42 -24.27
N ASN A 17 1.51 -11.73 -25.18
CA ASN A 17 0.82 -13.02 -25.42
C ASN A 17 0.16 -13.75 -24.26
N SER A 18 -1.15 -13.87 -24.40
CA SER A 18 -2.11 -14.70 -23.66
C SER A 18 -1.60 -16.09 -23.34
N ASP A 19 -1.53 -16.41 -22.04
CA ASP A 19 -1.74 -17.78 -21.59
C ASP A 19 -2.61 -17.81 -20.33
N PHE A 20 -3.51 -18.76 -20.26
CA PHE A 20 -4.60 -18.84 -19.30
C PHE A 20 -4.10 -19.04 -17.87
N GLY A 21 -4.39 -18.13 -16.96
CA GLY A 21 -4.28 -18.33 -15.52
C GLY A 21 -3.57 -17.19 -14.79
N LEU A 22 -4.23 -16.56 -13.85
CA LEU A 22 -3.75 -15.56 -12.90
C LEU A 22 -3.22 -14.27 -13.58
N GLY A 23 -4.09 -13.32 -13.84
CA GLY A 23 -3.70 -12.02 -14.39
C GLY A 23 -2.67 -11.36 -13.47
N HIS A 24 -1.53 -10.96 -14.05
CA HIS A 24 -0.61 -10.04 -13.39
C HIS A 24 -1.28 -8.68 -13.32
N ALA A 25 -1.35 -8.12 -12.13
CA ALA A 25 -1.67 -6.71 -11.96
C ALA A 25 -0.41 -5.85 -12.17
N PRO A 26 -0.53 -4.59 -12.58
CA PRO A 26 0.63 -3.71 -12.72
C PRO A 26 1.34 -3.53 -11.37
N THR A 27 2.66 -3.39 -11.40
CA THR A 27 3.47 -2.98 -10.27
C THR A 27 3.62 -1.46 -10.35
N LEU A 28 3.41 -0.78 -9.25
CA LEU A 28 3.51 0.68 -9.16
C LEU A 28 4.88 1.09 -8.58
N ASP A 29 5.48 2.13 -9.15
CA ASP A 29 6.82 2.60 -8.80
C ASP A 29 6.75 3.99 -8.15
N LEU A 30 7.41 4.17 -7.03
CA LEU A 30 7.57 5.46 -6.37
C LEU A 30 8.89 6.12 -6.78
N ARG A 31 8.86 7.34 -7.30
CA ARG A 31 10.05 8.12 -7.70
C ARG A 31 10.13 9.44 -6.96
N VAL A 32 11.35 9.81 -6.61
CA VAL A 32 11.66 11.06 -5.91
C VAL A 32 12.30 12.07 -6.85
N ASN A 33 11.81 13.29 -6.87
CA ASN A 33 12.47 14.40 -7.52
C ASN A 33 12.78 15.47 -6.47
N LEU A 34 13.88 15.28 -5.71
CA LEU A 34 14.30 16.24 -4.69
C LEU A 34 15.04 17.44 -5.31
N PRO A 35 14.70 18.68 -4.93
CA PRO A 35 15.61 19.80 -5.11
C PRO A 35 16.84 19.59 -4.22
N GLN A 36 18.02 19.94 -4.69
CA GLN A 36 19.25 19.95 -3.92
C GLN A 36 19.17 21.00 -2.81
N SER A 37 18.55 20.68 -1.68
CA SER A 37 18.53 21.48 -0.47
C SER A 37 18.98 20.62 0.70
N THR A 38 20.01 21.11 1.39
CA THR A 38 20.64 20.45 2.54
C THR A 38 19.88 20.70 3.85
N ASP A 39 18.63 21.06 3.80
CA ASP A 39 17.84 21.29 5.00
C ASP A 39 17.26 19.97 5.50
N ARG A 40 17.70 19.59 6.70
CA ARG A 40 17.21 18.44 7.44
C ARG A 40 15.72 18.60 7.66
N ILE A 41 14.93 17.66 7.14
CA ILE A 41 13.53 17.46 7.55
C ILE A 41 13.57 16.97 8.99
N THR A 42 13.15 17.79 9.93
CA THR A 42 12.99 17.42 11.34
C THR A 42 11.51 17.37 11.67
N GLY A 43 11.01 16.16 11.88
CA GLY A 43 9.87 15.91 12.74
C GLY A 43 8.50 15.90 12.08
N VAL A 44 8.06 14.71 11.65
CA VAL A 44 6.64 14.36 11.61
C VAL A 44 6.33 13.56 12.86
N ASP A 45 5.28 13.94 13.57
CA ASP A 45 4.89 13.35 14.85
C ASP A 45 3.98 12.14 14.62
N LEU A 46 4.57 10.95 14.51
CA LEU A 46 3.84 9.67 14.47
C LEU A 46 3.01 9.39 15.74
N THR A 47 3.01 10.27 16.72
CA THR A 47 2.26 10.06 17.96
C THR A 47 0.75 10.03 17.75
N HIS A 48 0.23 10.52 16.63
CA HIS A 48 -1.22 10.52 16.36
C HIS A 48 -1.74 9.14 15.92
N ILE A 49 -0.95 8.37 15.18
CA ILE A 49 -1.33 7.00 14.76
C ILE A 49 -1.13 6.00 15.92
N ILE A 50 -0.17 6.26 16.82
CA ILE A 50 0.17 5.36 17.93
C ILE A 50 -0.78 5.50 19.14
N HIS A 51 -1.61 6.55 19.23
CA HIS A 51 -2.37 6.87 20.45
C HIS A 51 -3.70 6.13 20.61
N THR A 52 -4.08 5.21 19.75
CA THR A 52 -5.34 4.44 19.90
C THR A 52 -5.16 2.97 20.26
N ASN A 53 -3.94 2.43 20.25
CA ASN A 53 -3.72 1.04 20.68
C ASN A 53 -2.48 0.94 21.58
N GLU A 54 -2.68 0.95 22.90
CA GLU A 54 -1.74 0.30 23.81
C GLU A 54 -1.74 -1.20 23.51
N VAL A 55 -0.88 -1.65 22.62
CA VAL A 55 -0.65 -3.08 22.43
C VAL A 55 0.26 -3.55 23.54
N GLU A 56 -0.30 -4.22 24.52
CA GLU A 56 0.46 -5.05 25.46
C GLU A 56 1.29 -6.04 24.63
N ALA A 57 2.63 -5.93 24.74
CA ALA A 57 3.56 -6.85 24.14
C ALA A 57 3.24 -8.28 24.62
N ALA A 58 2.59 -9.09 23.79
CA ALA A 58 2.40 -10.50 24.04
C ALA A 58 3.77 -11.18 24.06
N ARG A 59 4.21 -11.57 25.24
CA ARG A 59 5.37 -12.43 25.48
C ARG A 59 5.13 -13.77 24.81
N GLY A 60 5.81 -13.99 23.65
CA GLY A 60 5.89 -15.31 23.04
C GLY A 60 6.58 -16.31 23.94
N GLY A 61 5.90 -17.40 24.29
CA GLY A 61 6.44 -18.59 24.91
C GLY A 61 7.09 -19.50 23.87
N PRO A 62 8.05 -20.38 24.30
CA PRO A 62 8.91 -21.14 23.41
C PRO A 62 8.31 -22.50 23.03
N GLY A 63 8.36 -22.86 21.76
CA GLY A 63 8.09 -24.24 21.28
C GLY A 63 8.22 -24.33 19.79
N GLY A 64 9.25 -24.79 19.28
CA GLY A 64 9.68 -26.15 19.05
C GLY A 64 9.52 -26.59 17.61
N GLY A 65 10.63 -26.59 16.81
CA GLY A 65 10.98 -27.75 16.01
C GLY A 65 10.62 -27.78 14.51
N GLY A 66 11.65 -27.65 13.64
CA GLY A 66 11.81 -28.61 12.55
C GLY A 66 11.77 -28.16 11.12
N GLY A 67 12.92 -27.82 10.52
CA GLY A 67 13.38 -28.53 9.32
C GLY A 67 13.16 -27.90 7.95
N GLY A 68 14.25 -27.40 7.33
CA GLY A 68 14.55 -27.74 5.95
C GLY A 68 14.56 -26.65 4.90
N GLY A 69 15.69 -25.95 4.71
CA GLY A 69 16.39 -25.86 3.42
C GLY A 69 15.83 -25.04 2.28
N GLY A 70 16.38 -23.88 2.02
CA GLY A 70 16.30 -23.16 0.78
C GLY A 70 16.93 -21.79 0.91
N GLY A 71 18.20 -21.64 0.42
CA GLY A 71 18.96 -20.41 0.55
C GLY A 71 18.38 -19.23 -0.21
N GLY A 72 17.73 -18.35 0.49
CA GLY A 72 17.47 -16.97 0.13
C GLY A 72 17.98 -16.16 1.31
N GLY A 73 18.62 -15.01 1.06
CA GLY A 73 19.13 -14.14 2.10
C GLY A 73 17.99 -13.75 3.05
N GLY A 74 17.93 -14.43 4.21
CA GLY A 74 16.89 -14.20 5.19
C GLY A 74 17.05 -12.82 5.80
N SER A 75 15.97 -12.08 5.93
CA SER A 75 15.88 -10.74 6.53
C SER A 75 16.22 -10.70 8.01
N GLY A 76 16.37 -11.83 8.66
CA GLY A 76 16.47 -11.95 10.11
C GLY A 76 15.13 -11.79 10.86
N PHE A 77 14.07 -11.34 10.20
CA PHE A 77 12.74 -11.20 10.77
C PHE A 77 11.82 -12.34 10.31
N ALA A 78 11.03 -12.82 11.26
CA ALA A 78 9.94 -13.76 10.94
C ALA A 78 8.82 -13.03 10.16
N PRO A 79 8.02 -13.75 9.38
CA PRO A 79 6.81 -13.18 8.80
C PRO A 79 5.93 -12.57 9.89
N TYR A 80 5.29 -11.45 9.56
CA TYR A 80 4.26 -10.83 10.39
C TYR A 80 2.89 -11.11 9.80
N THR A 81 1.92 -11.41 10.64
CA THR A 81 0.51 -11.50 10.25
C THR A 81 -0.29 -10.57 11.14
N SER A 82 -0.96 -9.60 10.54
CA SER A 82 -1.91 -8.68 11.19
C SER A 82 -3.32 -9.24 11.05
N GLY A 83 -4.21 -8.85 11.93
CA GLY A 83 -5.56 -9.37 12.00
C GLY A 83 -5.71 -10.47 13.03
N SER A 84 -6.71 -11.35 12.88
CA SER A 84 -6.85 -12.48 13.81
C SER A 84 -5.96 -13.64 13.36
N ALA A 85 -4.72 -13.65 13.85
CA ALA A 85 -3.69 -14.65 13.56
C ALA A 85 -4.07 -16.12 13.87
N ASP A 86 -5.29 -16.37 14.30
CA ASP A 86 -5.84 -17.67 14.67
C ASP A 86 -6.74 -18.29 13.58
N GLY A 87 -6.81 -17.67 12.38
CA GLY A 87 -7.66 -18.15 11.27
C GLY A 87 -9.16 -18.06 11.57
N THR A 88 -9.55 -17.19 12.49
CA THR A 88 -10.95 -16.82 12.69
C THR A 88 -11.37 -15.72 11.72
N ALA A 89 -12.67 -15.61 11.48
CA ALA A 89 -13.26 -14.69 10.52
C ALA A 89 -12.80 -13.24 10.71
N GLY A 90 -12.04 -12.72 9.75
CA GLY A 90 -11.48 -11.37 9.72
C GLY A 90 -10.47 -11.26 8.58
N TYR A 91 -10.09 -10.06 8.19
CA TYR A 91 -9.09 -9.85 7.13
C TYR A 91 -7.68 -9.91 7.72
N ASP A 92 -6.84 -10.76 7.14
CA ASP A 92 -5.46 -10.99 7.57
C ASP A 92 -4.45 -10.54 6.52
N ILE A 93 -3.45 -9.76 6.91
CA ILE A 93 -2.32 -9.38 6.06
C ILE A 93 -1.07 -10.10 6.55
N THR A 94 -0.54 -11.02 5.75
CA THR A 94 0.75 -11.65 6.04
C THR A 94 1.86 -11.00 5.25
N ILE A 95 2.91 -10.53 5.93
CA ILE A 95 4.08 -9.89 5.32
C ILE A 95 5.30 -10.78 5.48
N ASN A 96 5.93 -11.15 4.37
CA ASN A 96 7.23 -11.82 4.32
C ASN A 96 8.31 -10.80 4.01
N PHE A 97 9.39 -10.80 4.78
CA PHE A 97 10.49 -9.84 4.64
C PHE A 97 11.69 -10.47 3.95
N THR A 98 12.24 -9.79 2.95
CA THR A 98 13.48 -10.16 2.28
C THR A 98 14.44 -8.97 2.24
N GLY A 99 15.76 -9.22 2.34
CA GLY A 99 16.75 -8.15 2.47
C GLY A 99 17.11 -7.86 3.92
N SER A 100 17.73 -6.73 4.17
CA SER A 100 18.28 -6.37 5.49
C SER A 100 17.42 -5.28 6.14
N TRP A 101 16.53 -5.69 7.02
CA TRP A 101 15.62 -4.80 7.74
C TRP A 101 16.18 -4.43 9.12
N THR A 102 15.85 -3.24 9.60
CA THR A 102 16.01 -2.85 11.02
C THR A 102 14.70 -3.07 11.76
N THR A 103 14.73 -3.08 13.08
CA THR A 103 13.52 -3.18 13.90
C THR A 103 12.56 -2.02 13.64
N ASP A 104 13.08 -0.82 13.46
CA ASP A 104 12.26 0.37 13.23
C ASP A 104 11.53 0.28 11.88
N LEU A 105 12.24 -0.09 10.80
CA LEU A 105 11.63 -0.30 9.49
C LEU A 105 10.60 -1.44 9.51
N TYR A 106 10.89 -2.54 10.21
CA TYR A 106 9.94 -3.64 10.39
C TYR A 106 8.67 -3.18 11.10
N ASN A 107 8.79 -2.39 12.17
CA ASN A 107 7.64 -1.90 12.94
C ASN A 107 6.73 -0.97 12.11
N ILE A 108 7.26 -0.24 11.14
CA ILE A 108 6.46 0.56 10.21
C ILE A 108 5.50 -0.34 9.41
N PHE A 109 5.98 -1.47 8.90
CA PHE A 109 5.10 -2.44 8.21
C PHE A 109 4.07 -3.07 9.13
N VAL A 110 4.45 -3.37 10.38
CA VAL A 110 3.50 -3.84 11.41
C VAL A 110 2.37 -2.83 11.58
N THR A 111 2.71 -1.56 11.78
CA THR A 111 1.72 -0.48 11.97
C THR A 111 0.81 -0.31 10.74
N ALA A 112 1.36 -0.32 9.54
CA ALA A 112 0.58 -0.19 8.32
C ALA A 112 -0.36 -1.38 8.08
N ALA A 113 0.11 -2.61 8.36
CA ALA A 113 -0.73 -3.81 8.25
C ALA A 113 -1.86 -3.82 9.29
N ASP A 114 -1.58 -3.42 10.53
CA ASP A 114 -2.57 -3.31 11.60
C ASP A 114 -3.63 -2.23 11.28
N TYR A 115 -3.20 -1.14 10.67
CA TYR A 115 -4.11 -0.11 10.17
C TYR A 115 -5.10 -0.69 9.13
N PHE A 116 -4.59 -1.34 8.09
CA PHE A 116 -5.45 -1.90 7.04
C PHE A 116 -6.33 -3.05 7.53
N THR A 117 -5.90 -3.87 8.48
CA THR A 117 -6.76 -4.91 9.07
C THR A 117 -7.79 -4.33 10.05
N SER A 118 -7.57 -3.11 10.56
CA SER A 118 -8.60 -2.35 11.27
C SER A 118 -9.63 -1.74 10.31
N LEU A 119 -9.20 -1.36 9.10
CA LEU A 119 -10.05 -0.81 8.05
C LEU A 119 -10.84 -1.90 7.33
N ILE A 120 -10.18 -2.96 6.89
CA ILE A 120 -10.79 -4.09 6.18
C ILE A 120 -11.09 -5.17 7.21
N VAL A 121 -12.36 -5.53 7.36
CA VAL A 121 -12.80 -6.46 8.43
C VAL A 121 -13.43 -7.74 7.90
N GLY A 122 -13.66 -7.83 6.60
CA GLY A 122 -14.31 -8.99 5.98
C GLY A 122 -13.31 -10.02 5.49
N ASP A 123 -13.41 -11.24 6.01
CA ASP A 123 -12.70 -12.43 5.55
C ASP A 123 -12.94 -12.70 4.06
N LEU A 124 -11.90 -13.09 3.32
CA LEU A 124 -11.97 -13.48 1.93
C LEU A 124 -11.83 -15.02 1.80
N GLN A 125 -12.38 -15.56 0.74
CA GLN A 125 -12.23 -16.99 0.47
C GLN A 125 -10.76 -17.37 0.25
N ASN A 126 -10.26 -18.37 1.00
CA ASN A 126 -8.92 -18.91 0.85
C ASN A 126 -8.65 -19.38 -0.57
N VAL A 127 -7.46 -19.07 -1.09
CA VAL A 127 -7.05 -19.45 -2.43
C VAL A 127 -5.65 -20.09 -2.44
N SER A 128 -5.40 -20.89 -3.47
CA SER A 128 -4.07 -21.44 -3.71
C SER A 128 -3.44 -20.74 -4.91
N VAL A 129 -2.35 -20.02 -4.68
CA VAL A 129 -1.59 -19.33 -5.72
C VAL A 129 -0.40 -20.19 -6.13
N ARG A 130 -0.29 -20.49 -7.42
CA ARG A 130 0.84 -21.26 -7.97
C ARG A 130 1.77 -20.34 -8.75
N SER A 131 3.01 -20.24 -8.31
CA SER A 131 4.06 -19.47 -8.97
C SER A 131 5.35 -20.29 -9.05
N ARG A 132 5.97 -20.34 -10.23
CA ARG A 132 7.27 -21.00 -10.47
C ARG A 132 7.39 -22.40 -9.86
N GLY A 133 6.29 -23.18 -9.89
CA GLY A 133 6.26 -24.55 -9.37
C GLY A 133 5.99 -24.68 -7.87
N THR A 134 5.94 -23.58 -7.14
CA THR A 134 5.53 -23.54 -5.73
C THR A 134 4.05 -23.18 -5.61
N THR A 135 3.33 -23.84 -4.71
CA THR A 135 1.94 -23.50 -4.37
C THR A 135 1.92 -22.89 -2.98
N THR A 136 1.36 -21.71 -2.87
CA THR A 136 1.14 -20.99 -1.59
C THR A 136 -0.36 -20.97 -1.32
N ASN A 137 -0.77 -21.43 -0.16
CA ASN A 137 -2.13 -21.23 0.31
C ASN A 137 -2.20 -19.87 0.95
N VAL A 138 -3.14 -19.08 0.50
CA VAL A 138 -3.34 -17.69 0.90
C VAL A 138 -4.72 -17.61 1.53
N ASP A 139 -4.79 -17.10 2.73
CA ASP A 139 -6.03 -16.74 3.40
C ASP A 139 -6.60 -15.49 2.73
N ASP A 140 -6.19 -14.31 3.17
CA ASP A 140 -6.61 -13.07 2.54
C ASP A 140 -5.53 -12.52 1.61
N ILE A 141 -4.38 -12.11 2.13
CA ILE A 141 -3.27 -11.64 1.29
C ILE A 141 -1.90 -12.00 1.88
N VAL A 142 -0.96 -12.31 1.00
CA VAL A 142 0.47 -12.43 1.33
C VAL A 142 1.25 -11.40 0.55
N ILE A 143 1.90 -10.49 1.26
CA ILE A 143 2.77 -9.44 0.72
C ILE A 143 4.22 -9.83 0.94
N THR A 144 5.07 -9.70 -0.07
CA THR A 144 6.52 -9.81 0.08
C THR A 144 7.12 -8.42 0.08
N ALA A 145 7.68 -7.99 1.21
CA ALA A 145 8.43 -6.75 1.35
C ALA A 145 9.92 -7.02 1.11
N GLU A 146 10.50 -6.32 0.15
CA GLU A 146 11.91 -6.41 -0.23
C GLU A 146 12.61 -5.08 0.01
N LEU A 147 13.71 -5.08 0.76
CA LEU A 147 14.61 -3.94 0.90
C LEU A 147 15.92 -4.27 0.18
N GLY A 148 16.24 -3.48 -0.83
CA GLY A 148 17.43 -3.72 -1.65
C GLY A 148 17.74 -2.53 -2.53
N ASN A 149 18.73 -2.65 -3.40
CA ASN A 149 19.00 -1.62 -4.40
C ASN A 149 18.00 -1.73 -5.54
N ILE A 150 17.43 -0.59 -5.95
CA ILE A 150 16.64 -0.45 -7.18
C ILE A 150 17.52 0.30 -8.18
N ASP A 151 17.66 1.61 -8.04
CA ASP A 151 18.43 2.47 -8.94
C ASP A 151 19.25 3.54 -8.19
N GLY A 152 19.20 3.55 -6.86
CA GLY A 152 19.97 4.42 -5.99
C GLY A 152 19.29 5.75 -5.69
N LEU A 153 20.01 6.65 -5.03
CA LEU A 153 19.47 7.88 -4.45
C LEU A 153 18.77 8.76 -5.51
N TYR A 154 17.55 9.20 -5.18
CA TYR A 154 16.70 10.05 -6.01
C TYR A 154 16.13 9.39 -7.28
N GLY A 155 16.11 8.08 -7.33
CA GLY A 155 15.46 7.32 -8.39
C GLY A 155 14.08 6.80 -8.01
N ILE A 156 13.87 5.50 -8.19
CA ILE A 156 12.66 4.78 -7.77
C ILE A 156 12.79 4.47 -6.28
N LEU A 157 11.96 5.11 -5.47
CA LEU A 157 11.95 4.94 -4.02
C LEU A 157 11.36 3.59 -3.59
N GLY A 158 10.26 3.21 -4.22
CA GLY A 158 9.54 1.98 -3.98
C GLY A 158 8.68 1.57 -5.16
N GLN A 159 8.27 0.31 -5.14
CA GLN A 159 7.37 -0.30 -6.12
C GLN A 159 6.44 -1.25 -5.38
N ALA A 160 5.14 -1.13 -5.59
CA ALA A 160 4.19 -2.07 -5.03
C ALA A 160 3.08 -2.47 -5.99
N GLY A 161 2.46 -3.59 -5.72
CA GLY A 161 1.26 -4.02 -6.40
C GLY A 161 1.01 -5.52 -6.33
N PRO A 162 -0.21 -5.93 -6.69
CA PRO A 162 -0.60 -7.33 -6.72
C PRO A 162 0.20 -8.14 -7.72
N THR A 163 0.68 -9.30 -7.30
CA THR A 163 1.32 -10.31 -8.18
C THR A 163 0.35 -11.39 -8.60
N ALA A 164 -0.73 -11.58 -7.83
CA ALA A 164 -1.87 -12.41 -8.21
C ALA A 164 -3.15 -11.84 -7.61
N VAL A 165 -4.24 -11.93 -8.38
CA VAL A 165 -5.57 -11.53 -7.96
C VAL A 165 -6.53 -12.70 -8.00
N ARG A 166 -7.57 -12.69 -7.19
CA ARG A 166 -8.63 -13.69 -7.20
C ARG A 166 -9.41 -13.66 -8.51
N THR A 167 -9.83 -14.80 -8.99
CA THR A 167 -10.63 -14.91 -10.22
C THR A 167 -12.05 -14.36 -10.05
N THR A 168 -12.56 -14.39 -8.82
CA THR A 168 -13.85 -13.78 -8.46
C THR A 168 -13.58 -12.53 -7.64
N GLY A 169 -14.16 -11.41 -8.02
CA GLY A 169 -14.02 -10.12 -7.33
C GLY A 169 -12.70 -9.39 -7.63
N SER A 170 -11.71 -10.04 -8.24
CA SER A 170 -10.40 -9.45 -8.62
C SER A 170 -9.54 -8.92 -7.46
N LEU A 171 -9.93 -9.14 -6.20
CA LEU A 171 -9.14 -8.68 -5.05
C LEU A 171 -7.77 -9.38 -5.02
N PRO A 172 -6.71 -8.67 -4.61
CA PRO A 172 -5.36 -9.22 -4.47
C PRO A 172 -5.31 -10.45 -3.56
N ALA A 173 -4.49 -11.42 -3.93
CA ALA A 173 -4.15 -12.57 -3.10
C ALA A 173 -2.67 -12.59 -2.73
N THR A 174 -1.80 -12.14 -3.64
CA THR A 174 -0.39 -11.93 -3.36
C THR A 174 0.06 -10.61 -3.94
N ALA A 175 1.00 -9.94 -3.24
CA ALA A 175 1.58 -8.68 -3.67
C ALA A 175 3.08 -8.63 -3.38
N THR A 176 3.77 -7.66 -3.97
CA THR A 176 5.14 -7.31 -3.63
C THR A 176 5.24 -5.82 -3.34
N MET A 177 6.06 -5.47 -2.38
CA MET A 177 6.51 -4.11 -2.09
C MET A 177 8.04 -4.14 -2.12
N LYS A 178 8.67 -3.30 -2.92
CA LYS A 178 10.12 -3.23 -3.02
C LYS A 178 10.58 -1.79 -2.82
N PHE A 179 11.60 -1.58 -2.00
CA PHE A 179 12.10 -0.26 -1.63
C PHE A 179 13.59 -0.14 -1.89
N ASP A 180 14.03 1.03 -2.37
CA ASP A 180 15.45 1.31 -2.50
C ASP A 180 16.05 1.68 -1.14
N ILE A 181 17.03 0.88 -0.71
CA ILE A 181 17.68 1.04 0.60
C ILE A 181 18.40 2.38 0.76
N VAL A 182 18.87 2.97 -0.35
CA VAL A 182 19.59 4.24 -0.32
C VAL A 182 18.62 5.39 -0.03
N ASP A 183 17.46 5.37 -0.69
CA ASP A 183 16.42 6.36 -0.46
C ASP A 183 15.77 6.21 0.91
N VAL A 184 15.46 5.00 1.34
CA VAL A 184 14.94 4.72 2.70
C VAL A 184 15.85 5.26 3.79
N ASN A 185 17.17 5.11 3.63
CA ASN A 185 18.13 5.67 4.60
C ASN A 185 18.22 7.21 4.54
N ALA A 186 17.83 7.83 3.45
CA ALA A 186 17.92 9.27 3.24
C ALA A 186 16.67 10.03 3.72
N MET A 187 15.47 9.43 3.61
CA MET A 187 14.21 10.13 3.89
C MET A 187 13.81 10.20 5.36
N GLY A 188 14.28 9.30 6.20
CA GLY A 188 13.87 9.17 7.59
C GLY A 188 12.64 8.27 7.79
N LEU A 189 12.36 7.92 9.06
CA LEU A 189 11.34 6.91 9.39
C LEU A 189 9.92 7.40 9.15
N ASP A 190 9.65 8.68 9.39
CA ASP A 190 8.29 9.25 9.30
C ASP A 190 7.83 9.28 7.83
N ALA A 191 8.62 9.86 6.95
CA ALA A 191 8.31 9.85 5.51
C ALA A 191 8.27 8.42 4.94
N PHE A 192 9.09 7.50 5.47
CA PHE A 192 9.03 6.09 5.07
C PHE A 192 7.75 5.42 5.55
N ALA A 193 7.18 5.84 6.67
CA ALA A 193 5.89 5.31 7.14
C ALA A 193 4.74 5.70 6.20
N ASP A 194 4.69 6.95 5.73
CA ASP A 194 3.72 7.39 4.72
C ASP A 194 3.88 6.58 3.43
N VAL A 195 5.11 6.41 2.96
CA VAL A 195 5.40 5.61 1.77
C VAL A 195 4.94 4.16 1.94
N VAL A 196 5.20 3.52 3.08
CA VAL A 196 4.77 2.12 3.32
C VAL A 196 3.25 2.01 3.37
N LEU A 197 2.56 2.97 3.99
CA LEU A 197 1.09 2.98 4.05
C LEU A 197 0.49 3.15 2.65
N HIS A 198 1.02 4.08 1.85
CA HIS A 198 0.65 4.32 0.45
C HIS A 198 0.85 3.05 -0.41
N GLU A 199 2.03 2.46 -0.40
CA GLU A 199 2.38 1.28 -1.18
C GLU A 199 1.58 0.03 -0.76
N MET A 200 1.24 -0.07 0.54
CA MET A 200 0.36 -1.12 1.01
C MET A 200 -1.07 -0.94 0.47
N GLY A 201 -1.56 0.29 0.34
CA GLY A 201 -2.82 0.59 -0.34
C GLY A 201 -2.84 0.04 -1.77
N HIS A 202 -1.77 0.25 -2.55
CA HIS A 202 -1.64 -0.30 -3.90
C HIS A 202 -1.55 -1.84 -3.90
N SER A 203 -0.86 -2.42 -2.94
CA SER A 203 -0.79 -3.88 -2.76
C SER A 203 -2.17 -4.50 -2.49
N LEU A 204 -3.04 -3.75 -1.83
CA LEU A 204 -4.43 -4.13 -1.53
C LEU A 204 -5.42 -3.77 -2.66
N GLY A 205 -4.97 -3.14 -3.72
CA GLY A 205 -5.79 -2.91 -4.92
C GLY A 205 -6.10 -1.47 -5.26
N PHE A 206 -5.84 -0.51 -4.36
CA PHE A 206 -6.02 0.90 -4.68
C PHE A 206 -5.24 1.25 -5.96
N GLY A 207 -5.86 1.91 -6.91
CA GLY A 207 -5.25 2.20 -8.21
C GLY A 207 -4.97 0.97 -9.07
N SER A 208 -4.33 -0.03 -8.49
CA SER A 208 -3.74 -1.19 -9.19
C SER A 208 -4.76 -2.16 -9.81
N ILE A 209 -6.03 -2.16 -9.34
CA ILE A 209 -7.10 -2.99 -9.92
C ILE A 209 -8.30 -2.18 -10.43
N TRP A 210 -8.24 -0.85 -10.43
CA TRP A 210 -9.36 0.01 -10.85
C TRP A 210 -9.82 -0.27 -12.28
N ASP A 211 -8.88 -0.37 -13.23
CA ASP A 211 -9.19 -0.72 -14.63
C ASP A 211 -9.86 -2.08 -14.75
N ARG A 212 -9.40 -3.05 -13.97
CA ARG A 212 -9.99 -4.40 -13.96
C ARG A 212 -11.42 -4.41 -13.45
N LEU A 213 -11.74 -3.52 -12.52
CA LEU A 213 -13.08 -3.36 -11.94
C LEU A 213 -13.94 -2.35 -12.71
N GLY A 214 -13.35 -1.60 -13.66
CA GLY A 214 -14.04 -0.56 -14.41
C GLY A 214 -14.41 0.65 -13.56
N LEU A 215 -13.62 0.93 -12.53
CA LEU A 215 -13.86 2.01 -11.55
C LEU A 215 -13.38 3.37 -12.03
N VAL A 216 -12.68 3.47 -13.16
CA VAL A 216 -12.24 4.75 -13.73
C VAL A 216 -12.83 4.93 -15.12
N THR A 217 -13.46 6.07 -15.35
CA THR A 217 -14.06 6.43 -16.65
C THR A 217 -13.76 7.91 -16.94
N ASN A 218 -13.09 8.16 -18.07
CA ASN A 218 -12.74 9.53 -18.50
C ASN A 218 -11.99 10.34 -17.43
N GLY A 219 -11.05 9.72 -16.71
CA GLY A 219 -10.27 10.38 -15.67
C GLY A 219 -11.02 10.64 -14.37
N VAL A 220 -12.14 9.95 -14.15
CA VAL A 220 -12.95 10.09 -12.93
C VAL A 220 -13.16 8.71 -12.31
N PHE A 221 -12.94 8.61 -11.00
CA PHE A 221 -13.29 7.41 -10.23
C PHE A 221 -14.79 7.36 -10.00
N THR A 222 -15.40 6.20 -10.21
CA THR A 222 -16.86 6.03 -10.29
C THR A 222 -17.44 5.17 -9.15
N GLY A 223 -16.62 4.78 -8.18
CA GLY A 223 -17.09 4.01 -7.01
C GLY A 223 -17.97 4.87 -6.10
N ASP A 224 -19.13 4.34 -5.72
CA ASP A 224 -20.17 5.10 -5.01
C ASP A 224 -19.70 5.50 -3.59
N ASN A 225 -19.03 4.60 -2.85
CA ASN A 225 -18.66 4.84 -1.46
C ASN A 225 -17.66 5.99 -1.32
N ALA A 226 -16.60 6.00 -2.12
CA ALA A 226 -15.61 7.08 -2.10
C ALA A 226 -16.20 8.40 -2.62
N ASN A 227 -17.06 8.36 -3.64
CA ASN A 227 -17.73 9.56 -4.15
C ASN A 227 -18.70 10.18 -3.14
N ASP A 228 -19.40 9.38 -2.33
CA ASP A 228 -20.26 9.89 -1.26
C ASP A 228 -19.43 10.71 -0.25
N GLU A 229 -18.24 10.24 0.15
CA GLU A 229 -17.33 10.97 1.03
C GLU A 229 -16.74 12.21 0.36
N TYR A 230 -16.34 12.10 -0.90
CA TYR A 230 -15.84 13.23 -1.69
C TYR A 230 -16.86 14.38 -1.74
N PHE A 231 -18.11 14.09 -2.08
CA PHE A 231 -19.17 15.10 -2.11
C PHE A 231 -19.53 15.62 -0.71
N ALA A 232 -19.45 14.79 0.33
CA ALA A 232 -19.66 15.21 1.71
C ALA A 232 -18.61 16.21 2.18
N LEU A 233 -17.36 16.09 1.70
CA LEU A 233 -16.27 17.05 1.95
C LEU A 233 -16.31 18.30 1.04
N GLY A 234 -17.32 18.44 0.17
CA GLY A 234 -17.50 19.60 -0.70
C GLY A 234 -16.95 19.42 -2.12
N GLY A 235 -16.55 18.22 -2.48
CA GLY A 235 -16.13 17.86 -3.83
C GLY A 235 -17.20 18.19 -4.87
N THR A 236 -16.79 18.46 -6.09
CA THR A 236 -17.66 18.90 -7.20
C THR A 236 -17.40 18.10 -8.49
N GLY A 237 -18.22 18.27 -9.49
CA GLY A 237 -18.05 17.63 -10.79
C GLY A 237 -18.76 16.27 -10.89
N ALA A 238 -18.22 15.35 -11.69
CA ALA A 238 -18.85 14.07 -12.00
C ALA A 238 -18.43 12.95 -11.04
N GLY A 239 -17.46 13.19 -10.16
CA GLY A 239 -16.87 12.27 -9.23
C GLY A 239 -15.42 12.66 -8.93
N ILE A 240 -14.70 11.78 -8.22
CA ILE A 240 -13.33 12.02 -7.78
C ILE A 240 -12.38 12.09 -8.99
N PRO A 241 -11.65 13.21 -9.18
CA PRO A 241 -10.60 13.28 -10.20
C PRO A 241 -9.49 12.27 -9.95
N VAL A 242 -9.08 11.58 -11.02
CA VAL A 242 -7.98 10.62 -11.04
C VAL A 242 -6.82 11.24 -11.81
N GLU A 243 -5.61 11.10 -11.28
CA GLU A 243 -4.38 11.63 -11.89
C GLU A 243 -4.22 11.19 -13.35
N GLN A 244 -3.97 12.15 -14.24
CA GLN A 244 -3.76 11.88 -15.67
C GLN A 244 -2.34 12.16 -16.14
N ASP A 245 -1.53 12.82 -15.31
CA ASP A 245 -0.15 13.20 -15.59
C ASP A 245 0.85 12.26 -14.88
N GLY A 246 2.15 12.53 -14.99
CA GLY A 246 3.21 11.78 -14.29
C GLY A 246 3.67 10.48 -14.96
N GLY A 247 3.01 10.06 -16.05
CA GLY A 247 3.40 8.84 -16.81
C GLY A 247 2.73 7.57 -16.31
N SER A 248 3.19 6.42 -16.86
CA SER A 248 2.53 5.11 -16.67
C SER A 248 2.70 4.57 -15.26
N GLY A 249 2.66 5.19 -14.23
CA GLY A 249 2.72 4.70 -12.86
C GLY A 249 2.04 5.62 -11.89
N THR A 250 1.76 6.78 -12.41
CA THR A 250 1.02 7.78 -11.65
C THR A 250 -0.36 7.94 -12.26
N ALA A 251 -0.41 8.11 -13.58
CA ALA A 251 -1.65 8.32 -14.32
C ALA A 251 -2.58 7.10 -14.23
N GLY A 252 -3.81 7.34 -13.83
CA GLY A 252 -4.87 6.33 -13.77
C GLY A 252 -4.94 5.51 -12.49
N SER A 253 -4.03 5.71 -11.55
CA SER A 253 -3.91 4.88 -10.33
C SER A 253 -3.86 5.65 -9.01
N HIS A 254 -3.96 6.97 -9.06
CA HIS A 254 -3.91 7.87 -7.91
C HIS A 254 -5.02 8.91 -7.96
N TRP A 255 -5.33 9.54 -6.85
CA TRP A 255 -6.10 10.77 -6.85
C TRP A 255 -5.30 11.88 -7.53
N ASP A 256 -5.99 12.80 -8.18
CA ASP A 256 -5.38 13.91 -8.91
C ASP A 256 -4.76 14.93 -7.93
N GLU A 257 -3.45 15.14 -8.04
CA GLU A 257 -2.67 16.01 -7.16
C GLU A 257 -3.17 17.48 -7.17
N GLU A 258 -3.66 17.96 -8.31
CA GLU A 258 -4.16 19.35 -8.40
C GLU A 258 -5.39 19.59 -7.52
N TYR A 259 -6.18 18.52 -7.26
CA TYR A 259 -7.40 18.58 -6.45
C TYR A 259 -7.20 18.13 -5.01
N PHE A 260 -6.24 17.23 -4.77
CA PHE A 260 -6.09 16.59 -3.47
C PHE A 260 -4.82 16.97 -2.71
N ASP A 261 -3.87 17.70 -3.37
CA ASP A 261 -2.63 18.23 -2.77
C ASP A 261 -1.90 17.17 -1.91
N ASN A 262 -2.01 17.26 -0.58
CA ASN A 262 -1.30 16.40 0.36
C ASN A 262 -2.06 15.14 0.79
N GLU A 263 -3.12 14.73 0.10
CA GLU A 263 -3.77 13.45 0.41
C GLU A 263 -2.82 12.29 0.10
N LEU A 264 -2.74 11.31 1.00
CA LEU A 264 -1.70 10.27 0.93
C LEU A 264 -1.72 9.47 -0.38
N MET A 265 -2.90 9.23 -0.98
CA MET A 265 -3.05 8.41 -2.18
C MET A 265 -3.02 9.21 -3.49
N THR A 266 -2.48 10.43 -3.46
CA THR A 266 -2.06 11.15 -4.68
C THR A 266 -0.77 10.57 -5.25
N GLY A 267 -0.37 11.01 -6.44
CA GLY A 267 0.88 10.57 -7.08
C GLY A 267 2.17 11.11 -6.42
N TYR A 268 2.06 11.86 -5.33
CA TYR A 268 3.20 12.54 -4.71
C TYR A 268 3.09 12.50 -3.19
N ILE A 269 4.24 12.38 -2.52
CA ILE A 269 4.36 12.62 -1.08
C ILE A 269 4.86 14.06 -0.90
N ASN A 270 4.09 14.86 -0.19
CA ASN A 270 4.39 16.26 0.07
C ASN A 270 5.16 16.44 1.39
N ASP A 271 5.84 17.58 1.54
CA ASP A 271 6.46 17.95 2.82
C ASP A 271 5.36 18.21 3.86
N GLY A 272 5.42 17.54 5.01
CA GLY A 272 4.45 17.67 6.10
C GLY A 272 3.53 16.45 6.22
N ASP A 273 2.32 16.67 6.72
CA ASP A 273 1.33 15.60 6.92
C ASP A 273 0.72 15.17 5.59
N ASN A 274 0.71 13.87 5.33
CA ASN A 274 0.07 13.25 4.16
C ASN A 274 -1.09 12.36 4.66
N PRO A 275 -2.27 12.92 4.92
CA PRO A 275 -3.36 12.19 5.54
C PRO A 275 -3.96 11.12 4.62
N PHE A 276 -4.13 9.91 5.13
CA PHE A 276 -4.98 8.89 4.51
C PHE A 276 -6.45 9.25 4.78
N SER A 277 -7.09 9.87 3.80
CA SER A 277 -8.41 10.47 3.97
C SER A 277 -9.55 9.46 4.05
N VAL A 278 -10.70 9.95 4.50
CA VAL A 278 -11.94 9.16 4.49
C VAL A 278 -12.36 8.74 3.07
N ILE A 279 -12.01 9.52 2.05
CA ILE A 279 -12.23 9.19 0.63
C ILE A 279 -11.44 7.94 0.25
N SER A 280 -10.15 7.92 0.58
CA SER A 280 -9.28 6.76 0.34
C SER A 280 -9.75 5.54 1.13
N ALA A 281 -10.12 5.70 2.40
CA ALA A 281 -10.66 4.61 3.22
C ALA A 281 -11.94 4.01 2.63
N ALA A 282 -12.89 4.85 2.20
CA ALA A 282 -14.16 4.41 1.61
C ALA A 282 -13.97 3.69 0.26
N SER A 283 -12.94 4.06 -0.51
CA SER A 283 -12.66 3.44 -1.81
C SER A 283 -12.41 1.93 -1.74
N PHE A 284 -11.95 1.41 -0.60
CA PHE A 284 -11.76 -0.03 -0.40
C PHE A 284 -13.09 -0.80 -0.43
N ALA A 285 -14.21 -0.18 -0.02
CA ALA A 285 -15.53 -0.78 -0.23
C ALA A 285 -15.88 -0.88 -1.72
N ASP A 286 -15.49 0.11 -2.52
CA ASP A 286 -15.71 0.10 -3.98
C ASP A 286 -14.86 -0.96 -4.69
N LEU A 287 -13.70 -1.32 -4.14
CA LEU A 287 -12.92 -2.46 -4.60
C LEU A 287 -13.61 -3.82 -4.33
N GLY A 288 -14.55 -3.84 -3.38
CA GLY A 288 -15.30 -5.03 -2.99
C GLY A 288 -14.90 -5.63 -1.63
N TYR A 289 -14.11 -4.92 -0.84
CA TYR A 289 -13.84 -5.29 0.55
C TYR A 289 -15.03 -4.98 1.45
N VAL A 290 -15.18 -5.75 2.52
CA VAL A 290 -16.03 -5.37 3.65
C VAL A 290 -15.20 -4.53 4.59
N ILE A 291 -15.48 -3.23 4.66
CA ILE A 291 -14.75 -2.31 5.52
C ILE A 291 -15.45 -2.08 6.85
N ASN A 292 -14.69 -1.63 7.84
CA ASN A 292 -15.18 -1.27 9.15
C ASN A 292 -16.26 -0.18 9.04
N PRO A 293 -17.47 -0.35 9.61
CA PRO A 293 -18.53 0.67 9.53
C PRO A 293 -18.14 2.00 10.19
N ASN A 294 -17.10 2.02 11.02
CA ASN A 294 -16.56 3.22 11.65
C ASN A 294 -15.26 3.71 10.95
N TYR A 295 -15.07 3.38 9.67
CA TYR A 295 -13.85 3.75 8.92
C TYR A 295 -13.52 5.25 8.97
N GLY A 296 -14.54 6.12 9.04
CA GLY A 296 -14.32 7.54 9.19
C GLY A 296 -13.59 7.95 10.48
N SER A 297 -13.56 7.09 11.51
CA SER A 297 -12.77 7.32 12.72
C SER A 297 -11.34 6.77 12.63
N LEU A 298 -11.05 5.99 11.60
CA LEU A 298 -9.71 5.46 11.30
C LEU A 298 -8.98 6.37 10.29
N ALA A 299 -9.73 7.10 9.47
CA ALA A 299 -9.18 8.05 8.53
C ALA A 299 -8.67 9.31 9.24
N GLU A 300 -7.66 9.92 8.65
CA GLU A 300 -7.11 11.17 9.14
C GLU A 300 -7.92 12.38 8.68
N PRO A 301 -7.94 13.49 9.47
CA PRO A 301 -8.64 14.70 9.07
C PRO A 301 -8.09 15.25 7.76
N TYR A 302 -8.97 15.42 6.79
CA TYR A 302 -8.63 15.95 5.46
C TYR A 302 -9.69 16.95 5.00
N SER A 303 -9.30 17.93 4.20
CA SER A 303 -10.19 18.90 3.56
C SER A 303 -9.77 19.07 2.11
N ILE A 304 -10.72 18.96 1.19
CA ILE A 304 -10.48 19.27 -0.23
C ILE A 304 -10.10 20.75 -0.37
N VAL A 305 -9.05 21.04 -1.14
CA VAL A 305 -8.47 22.38 -1.31
C VAL A 305 -9.29 23.23 -2.31
#